data_1be84b3e7422fad3c8d8846f72ff07c9
#
_entry.id   1be84b3e7422fad3c8d8846f72ff07c9
#
_cell.length_a   1.000
_cell.length_b   1.000
_cell.length_c   1.000
_cell.angle_alpha   90.00
_cell.angle_beta   90.00
_cell.angle_gamma   90.00
#
_symmetry.space_group_name_H-M   'P 1'
#
loop_
_entity.id
_entity.type
_entity.pdbx_description
1 polymer ?
#
loop_
_entity_poly.entity_id
_entity_poly.type
_entity_poly.pdbx_seq_one_letter_code
_entity_poly.pdbx_strand_id
1 'polypeptide(L)'
;IYLARQTITSRPDFMIDTIARCLRPSAVDEKYRYSCLNFIPLQRVVEAIVGQDINSYMRDNLYNQLNGNTMGWLPSDSLLYRIAPTECSDTTCLYGEVHDPLARIMMQGVSGNAGIFATAEDVARWTIWFMNFSAGNRANACNAGLWTDSITTSTGNSTLRCRHTGY
;
A
#
# COMPACT_ATOMS: atom_id res chain seq x y z
N ILE A 1 -0.45 22.33 5.98
CA ILE A 1 -0.03 21.09 5.30
C ILE A 1 0.60 21.43 3.95
N TYR A 2 -0.01 22.32 3.15
CA TYR A 2 0.50 22.69 1.82
C TYR A 2 1.87 23.42 1.85
N LEU A 3 2.09 24.30 2.80
CA LEU A 3 3.38 24.99 2.97
C LEU A 3 4.50 24.07 3.46
N ALA A 4 4.19 23.04 4.22
CA ALA A 4 5.17 22.04 4.64
C ALA A 4 5.67 21.18 3.47
N ARG A 5 4.94 21.12 2.36
CA ARG A 5 5.31 20.35 1.16
C ARG A 5 6.55 20.89 0.44
N GLN A 6 6.84 22.17 0.59
CA GLN A 6 7.96 22.82 -0.13
C GLN A 6 9.31 22.72 0.60
N THR A 7 9.32 22.40 1.88
CA THR A 7 10.52 22.42 2.73
C THR A 7 10.99 21.04 3.18
N ILE A 8 10.21 19.99 2.96
CA ILE A 8 10.55 18.64 3.40
C ILE A 8 11.36 17.95 2.29
N THR A 9 12.62 17.67 2.60
CA THR A 9 13.47 16.82 1.75
C THR A 9 13.04 15.37 1.89
N SER A 10 12.87 14.68 0.76
CA SER A 10 12.59 13.26 0.72
C SER A 10 13.66 12.44 1.46
N ARG A 11 13.24 11.66 2.44
CA ARG A 11 14.13 10.83 3.28
C ARG A 11 13.43 9.54 3.72
N PRO A 12 13.32 8.55 2.83
CA PRO A 12 12.62 7.29 3.15
C PRO A 12 13.18 6.59 4.40
N ASP A 13 14.50 6.52 4.55
CA ASP A 13 15.12 5.87 5.71
C ASP A 13 14.82 6.60 7.02
N PHE A 14 14.82 7.93 7.00
CA PHE A 14 14.40 8.74 8.14
C PHE A 14 12.94 8.48 8.51
N MET A 15 12.08 8.30 7.53
CA MET A 15 10.67 7.97 7.77
C MET A 15 10.53 6.62 8.46
N ILE A 16 11.24 5.60 8.00
CA ILE A 16 11.24 4.26 8.59
C ILE A 16 11.77 4.31 10.03
N ASP A 17 12.89 4.97 10.26
CA ASP A 17 13.46 5.14 11.61
C ASP A 17 12.51 5.87 12.56
N THR A 18 11.83 6.90 12.06
CA THR A 18 10.85 7.65 12.84
C THR A 18 9.68 6.76 13.24
N ILE A 19 9.13 5.98 12.32
CA ILE A 19 8.05 5.03 12.61
C ILE A 19 8.50 3.98 13.62
N ALA A 20 9.71 3.44 13.47
CA ALA A 20 10.25 2.41 14.37
C ALA A 20 10.41 2.92 15.81
N ARG A 21 10.69 4.20 15.99
CA ARG A 21 10.89 4.85 17.30
C ARG A 21 9.61 5.48 17.87
N CYS A 22 8.51 5.53 17.11
CA CYS A 22 7.26 6.08 17.61
C CYS A 22 6.74 5.31 18.83
N LEU A 23 6.30 6.04 19.84
CA LEU A 23 5.61 5.45 20.97
C LEU A 23 4.30 4.80 20.52
N ARG A 24 4.08 3.59 20.96
CA ARG A 24 2.84 2.88 20.68
C ARG A 24 1.77 3.31 21.69
N PRO A 25 0.60 3.73 21.23
CA PRO A 25 -0.45 4.22 22.12
C PRO A 25 -1.19 3.11 22.87
N SER A 26 -0.94 1.85 22.51
CA SER A 26 -1.56 0.65 23.11
C SER A 26 -0.60 -0.53 23.03
N ALA A 27 -0.83 -1.53 23.87
CA ALA A 27 -0.11 -2.81 23.78
C ALA A 27 -0.49 -3.58 22.50
N VAL A 28 0.33 -4.58 22.18
CA VAL A 28 0.03 -5.50 21.08
C VAL A 28 -1.27 -6.24 21.40
N ASP A 29 -2.13 -6.42 20.40
CA ASP A 29 -3.44 -7.08 20.49
C ASP A 29 -4.49 -6.41 21.40
N GLU A 30 -4.19 -5.22 21.96
CA GLU A 30 -5.13 -4.50 22.82
C GLU A 30 -6.23 -3.79 22.02
N LYS A 31 -5.84 -3.12 20.93
CA LYS A 31 -6.78 -2.33 20.11
C LYS A 31 -6.43 -2.39 18.63
N TYR A 32 -7.44 -2.56 17.79
CA TYR A 32 -7.29 -2.35 16.36
C TYR A 32 -7.25 -0.84 16.05
N ARG A 33 -6.23 -0.41 15.31
CA ARG A 33 -6.15 0.93 14.73
C ARG A 33 -5.67 0.83 13.28
N TYR A 34 -6.47 1.32 12.39
CA TYR A 34 -6.02 1.54 11.02
C TYR A 34 -4.93 2.64 11.00
N SER A 35 -3.86 2.39 10.28
CA SER A 35 -2.82 3.38 10.05
C SER A 35 -2.11 3.12 8.73
N CYS A 36 -2.00 4.14 7.90
CA CYS A 36 -1.16 4.13 6.71
C CYS A 36 0.30 3.84 7.04
N LEU A 37 0.76 4.26 8.24
CA LEU A 37 2.12 4.04 8.69
C LEU A 37 2.49 2.55 8.86
N ASN A 38 1.52 1.66 8.92
CA ASN A 38 1.79 0.22 9.00
C ASN A 38 2.32 -0.34 7.68
N PHE A 39 1.90 0.23 6.56
CA PHE A 39 2.24 -0.29 5.23
C PHE A 39 3.61 0.20 4.73
N ILE A 40 4.11 1.32 5.25
CA ILE A 40 5.44 1.82 4.91
C ILE A 40 6.56 0.88 5.40
N PRO A 41 6.59 0.44 6.69
CA PRO A 41 7.54 -0.58 7.13
C PRO A 41 7.35 -1.93 6.44
N LEU A 42 6.09 -2.34 6.15
CA LEU A 42 5.84 -3.58 5.43
C LEU A 42 6.48 -3.58 4.03
N GLN A 43 6.47 -2.45 3.33
CA GLN A 43 7.23 -2.30 2.09
C GLN A 43 8.70 -2.66 2.30
N ARG A 44 9.35 -2.10 3.33
CA ARG A 44 10.76 -2.37 3.61
C ARG A 44 11.03 -3.82 3.99
N VAL A 45 10.10 -4.45 4.69
CA VAL A 45 10.19 -5.89 4.99
C VAL A 45 10.16 -6.71 3.70
N VAL A 46 9.22 -6.40 2.79
CA VAL A 46 9.16 -7.07 1.48
C VAL A 46 10.45 -6.84 0.69
N GLU A 47 10.89 -5.60 0.54
CA GLU A 47 12.11 -5.25 -0.19
C GLU A 47 13.35 -5.95 0.38
N ALA A 48 13.46 -6.06 1.71
CA ALA A 48 14.55 -6.76 2.36
C ALA A 48 14.53 -8.30 2.10
N ILE A 49 13.35 -8.89 2.02
CA ILE A 49 13.20 -10.31 1.75
C ILE A 49 13.49 -10.64 0.29
N VAL A 50 12.99 -9.82 -0.65
CA VAL A 50 13.09 -10.08 -2.08
C VAL A 50 14.37 -9.52 -2.71
N GLY A 51 15.08 -8.63 -2.01
CA GLY A 51 16.33 -8.01 -2.49
C GLY A 51 16.13 -7.02 -3.64
N GLN A 52 14.93 -6.49 -3.81
CA GLN A 52 14.52 -5.63 -4.93
C GLN A 52 13.55 -4.56 -4.42
N ASP A 53 13.53 -3.38 -5.05
CA ASP A 53 12.53 -2.37 -4.73
C ASP A 53 11.11 -2.85 -5.07
N ILE A 54 10.12 -2.38 -4.29
CA ILE A 54 8.75 -2.87 -4.39
C ILE A 54 8.12 -2.62 -5.77
N ASN A 55 8.44 -1.50 -6.43
CA ASN A 55 7.86 -1.16 -7.73
C ASN A 55 8.36 -2.13 -8.81
N SER A 56 9.67 -2.39 -8.86
CA SER A 56 10.26 -3.37 -9.77
C SER A 56 9.76 -4.78 -9.48
N TYR A 57 9.73 -5.17 -8.21
CA TYR A 57 9.24 -6.48 -7.80
C TYR A 57 7.78 -6.72 -8.22
N MET A 58 6.90 -5.76 -7.98
CA MET A 58 5.48 -5.88 -8.34
C MET A 58 5.27 -5.88 -9.84
N ARG A 59 6.03 -5.07 -10.59
CA ARG A 59 5.98 -5.08 -12.04
C ARG A 59 6.37 -6.45 -12.61
N ASP A 60 7.48 -6.97 -12.17
CA ASP A 60 8.05 -8.20 -12.75
C ASP A 60 7.27 -9.46 -12.34
N ASN A 61 6.75 -9.49 -11.12
CA ASN A 61 6.11 -10.68 -10.56
C ASN A 61 4.57 -10.67 -10.58
N LEU A 62 3.96 -9.50 -10.75
CA LEU A 62 2.50 -9.40 -10.75
C LEU A 62 1.96 -8.66 -11.98
N TYR A 63 2.32 -7.40 -12.17
CA TYR A 63 1.64 -6.57 -13.17
C TYR A 63 1.86 -7.07 -14.59
N ASN A 64 3.07 -7.52 -14.93
CA ASN A 64 3.35 -8.11 -16.23
C ASN A 64 2.56 -9.40 -16.46
N GLN A 65 2.36 -10.22 -15.43
CA GLN A 65 1.57 -11.45 -15.53
C GLN A 65 0.07 -11.18 -15.74
N LEU A 66 -0.41 -10.05 -15.28
CA LEU A 66 -1.80 -9.61 -15.44
C LEU A 66 -2.04 -8.84 -16.74
N ASN A 67 -1.01 -8.64 -17.57
CA ASN A 67 -1.02 -7.68 -18.66
C ASN A 67 -1.41 -6.26 -18.21
N GLY A 68 -1.08 -5.91 -16.96
CA GLY A 68 -1.35 -4.63 -16.32
C GLY A 68 -0.30 -3.60 -16.70
N ASN A 69 -0.18 -3.27 -17.98
CA ASN A 69 0.89 -2.44 -18.53
C ASN A 69 0.85 -0.97 -18.03
N THR A 70 -0.25 -0.55 -17.44
CA THR A 70 -0.42 0.81 -16.89
C THR A 70 -0.43 0.82 -15.36
N MET A 71 -0.38 -0.35 -14.73
CA MET A 71 -0.41 -0.46 -13.27
C MET A 71 0.98 -0.23 -12.67
N GLY A 72 1.06 0.61 -11.65
CA GLY A 72 2.31 0.84 -10.92
C GLY A 72 2.38 2.20 -10.24
N TRP A 73 3.50 2.43 -9.57
CA TRP A 73 3.85 3.75 -9.04
C TRP A 73 4.53 4.59 -10.12
N LEU A 74 4.53 5.90 -9.92
CA LEU A 74 5.23 6.87 -10.77
C LEU A 74 4.92 6.64 -12.25
N PRO A 75 3.67 6.89 -12.68
CA PRO A 75 3.29 6.70 -14.07
C PRO A 75 4.14 7.58 -14.99
N SER A 76 4.42 7.09 -16.19
CA SER A 76 5.18 7.85 -17.18
C SER A 76 4.50 9.17 -17.55
N ASP A 77 5.29 10.20 -17.78
CA ASP A 77 4.81 11.52 -18.25
C ASP A 77 3.94 11.40 -19.51
N SER A 78 4.22 10.40 -20.35
CA SER A 78 3.42 10.13 -21.54
C SER A 78 1.98 9.71 -21.25
N LEU A 79 1.66 9.36 -20.01
CA LEU A 79 0.31 8.96 -19.57
C LEU A 79 -0.44 10.07 -18.84
N LEU A 80 0.22 11.19 -18.48
CA LEU A 80 -0.38 12.24 -17.66
C LEU A 80 -1.69 12.78 -18.24
N TYR A 81 -1.83 12.84 -19.55
CA TYR A 81 -3.05 13.32 -20.22
C TYR A 81 -4.28 12.42 -20.00
N ARG A 82 -4.07 11.19 -19.52
CA ARG A 82 -5.12 10.20 -19.25
C ARG A 82 -5.38 9.99 -17.76
N ILE A 83 -4.55 10.57 -16.90
CA ILE A 83 -4.63 10.37 -15.46
C ILE A 83 -5.59 11.40 -14.88
N ALA A 84 -6.56 10.92 -14.11
CA ALA A 84 -7.41 11.79 -13.33
C ALA A 84 -6.59 12.48 -12.23
N PRO A 85 -6.92 13.72 -11.88
CA PRO A 85 -6.22 14.40 -10.79
C PRO A 85 -6.43 13.67 -9.48
N THR A 86 -5.38 13.52 -8.70
CA THR A 86 -5.42 12.90 -7.37
C THR A 86 -5.81 13.88 -6.28
N GLU A 87 -5.57 15.17 -6.51
CA GLU A 87 -5.95 16.28 -5.64
C GLU A 87 -6.08 17.53 -6.49
N CYS A 88 -7.12 18.34 -6.23
CA CYS A 88 -7.23 19.68 -6.80
C CYS A 88 -7.42 20.70 -5.68
N SER A 89 -6.77 21.85 -5.85
CA SER A 89 -7.06 23.09 -5.14
C SER A 89 -7.70 24.10 -6.11
N ASP A 90 -8.05 25.27 -5.62
CA ASP A 90 -8.66 26.32 -6.46
C ASP A 90 -7.80 26.72 -7.67
N THR A 91 -6.49 26.52 -7.59
CA THR A 91 -5.53 26.99 -8.60
C THR A 91 -4.70 25.89 -9.26
N THR A 92 -4.60 24.71 -8.64
CA THR A 92 -3.70 23.65 -9.13
C THR A 92 -4.26 22.27 -8.87
N CYS A 93 -4.01 21.33 -9.80
CA CYS A 93 -4.30 19.92 -9.64
C CYS A 93 -3.00 19.08 -9.71
N LEU A 94 -2.97 17.97 -9.00
CA LEU A 94 -1.90 16.97 -9.06
C LEU A 94 -2.28 15.87 -10.05
N TYR A 95 -1.44 15.63 -11.02
CA TYR A 95 -1.58 14.56 -12.01
C TYR A 95 -0.37 13.64 -11.95
N GLY A 96 -0.58 12.34 -11.90
CA GLY A 96 0.50 11.36 -11.83
C GLY A 96 1.29 11.38 -10.53
N GLU A 97 0.90 12.20 -9.59
CA GLU A 97 1.46 12.27 -8.25
C GLU A 97 0.49 11.69 -7.23
N VAL A 98 1.01 10.90 -6.28
CA VAL A 98 0.17 10.32 -5.23
C VAL A 98 -0.39 11.41 -4.31
N HIS A 99 -1.68 11.30 -3.95
CA HIS A 99 -2.35 12.25 -3.06
C HIS A 99 -1.71 12.30 -1.66
N ASP A 100 -1.43 11.14 -1.06
CA ASP A 100 -0.87 11.07 0.29
C ASP A 100 0.49 11.76 0.38
N PRO A 101 0.65 12.79 1.25
CA PRO A 101 1.89 13.55 1.33
C PRO A 101 3.07 12.76 1.90
N LEU A 102 2.82 11.74 2.73
CA LEU A 102 3.90 10.86 3.21
C LEU A 102 4.44 10.01 2.06
N ALA A 103 3.55 9.43 1.26
CA ALA A 103 3.93 8.68 0.08
C ALA A 103 4.62 9.58 -0.96
N ARG A 104 4.02 10.75 -1.26
CA ARG A 104 4.55 11.65 -2.29
C ARG A 104 5.89 12.26 -1.92
N ILE A 105 6.00 12.83 -0.72
CA ILE A 105 7.17 13.62 -0.31
C ILE A 105 8.21 12.75 0.37
N MET A 106 7.82 12.02 1.43
CA MET A 106 8.77 11.27 2.25
C MET A 106 9.26 10.01 1.55
N MET A 107 8.36 9.31 0.84
CA MET A 107 8.66 8.05 0.17
C MET A 107 8.91 8.20 -1.34
N GLN A 108 9.03 9.44 -1.85
CA GLN A 108 9.33 9.74 -3.26
C GLN A 108 8.32 9.17 -4.28
N GLY A 109 7.07 9.02 -3.87
CA GLY A 109 6.00 8.52 -4.73
C GLY A 109 5.85 7.00 -4.76
N VAL A 110 6.81 6.23 -4.25
CA VAL A 110 6.74 4.77 -4.14
C VAL A 110 6.57 4.37 -2.69
N SER A 111 5.36 4.02 -2.30
CA SER A 111 5.06 3.72 -0.90
C SER A 111 4.05 2.60 -0.74
N GLY A 112 4.29 1.74 0.26
CA GLY A 112 3.42 0.61 0.55
C GLY A 112 2.00 1.00 0.97
N ASN A 113 1.77 2.24 1.37
CA ASN A 113 0.45 2.72 1.80
C ASN A 113 -0.36 3.39 0.69
N ALA A 114 0.28 3.87 -0.39
CA ALA A 114 -0.41 4.61 -1.45
C ALA A 114 0.44 4.77 -2.72
N GLY A 115 -0.18 5.22 -3.81
CA GLY A 115 0.53 5.71 -4.99
C GLY A 115 0.47 4.81 -6.22
N ILE A 116 -0.27 3.71 -6.18
CA ILE A 116 -0.49 2.90 -7.38
C ILE A 116 -1.52 3.58 -8.27
N PHE A 117 -1.14 3.78 -9.52
CA PHE A 117 -2.01 4.20 -10.63
C PHE A 117 -2.37 2.99 -11.46
N ALA A 118 -3.60 2.94 -11.94
CA ALA A 118 -4.10 1.82 -12.72
C ALA A 118 -5.32 2.26 -13.55
N THR A 119 -5.60 1.55 -14.63
CA THR A 119 -6.91 1.65 -15.29
C THR A 119 -7.95 0.80 -14.55
N ALA A 120 -9.23 1.07 -14.79
CA ALA A 120 -10.31 0.23 -14.26
C ALA A 120 -10.17 -1.23 -14.73
N GLU A 121 -9.69 -1.44 -15.96
CA GLU A 121 -9.44 -2.77 -16.50
C GLU A 121 -8.31 -3.49 -15.76
N ASP A 122 -7.20 -2.81 -15.46
CA ASP A 122 -6.10 -3.39 -14.68
C ASP A 122 -6.56 -3.78 -13.26
N VAL A 123 -7.36 -2.93 -12.62
CA VAL A 123 -7.94 -3.24 -11.30
C VAL A 123 -8.87 -4.45 -11.37
N ALA A 124 -9.69 -4.56 -12.43
CA ALA A 124 -10.56 -5.71 -12.61
C ALA A 124 -9.76 -7.00 -12.80
N ARG A 125 -8.70 -6.99 -13.62
CA ARG A 125 -7.80 -8.13 -13.82
C ARG A 125 -7.10 -8.54 -12.53
N TRP A 126 -6.59 -7.58 -11.79
CA TRP A 126 -5.99 -7.82 -10.47
C TRP A 126 -7.00 -8.44 -9.50
N THR A 127 -8.21 -7.93 -9.47
CA THR A 127 -9.28 -8.44 -8.59
C THR A 127 -9.60 -9.90 -8.92
N ILE A 128 -9.79 -10.22 -10.19
CA ILE A 128 -10.05 -11.60 -10.64
C ILE A 128 -8.89 -12.53 -10.26
N TRP A 129 -7.67 -12.10 -10.52
CA TRP A 129 -6.48 -12.85 -10.14
C TRP A 129 -6.42 -13.10 -8.62
N PHE A 130 -6.65 -12.06 -7.84
CA PHE A 130 -6.61 -12.13 -6.38
C PHE A 130 -7.69 -13.07 -5.82
N MET A 131 -8.89 -13.00 -6.35
CA MET A 131 -9.98 -13.90 -5.95
C MET A 131 -9.65 -15.36 -6.28
N ASN A 132 -9.14 -15.62 -7.47
CA ASN A 132 -8.72 -16.97 -7.88
C ASN A 132 -7.53 -17.47 -7.05
N PHE A 133 -6.54 -16.62 -6.81
CA PHE A 133 -5.40 -16.93 -5.96
C PHE A 133 -5.86 -17.26 -4.53
N SER A 134 -6.72 -16.45 -3.96
CA SER A 134 -7.26 -16.66 -2.62
C SER A 134 -8.06 -17.96 -2.53
N ALA A 135 -8.88 -18.26 -3.54
CA ALA A 135 -9.64 -19.49 -3.57
C ALA A 135 -8.75 -20.73 -3.67
N GLY A 136 -7.72 -20.69 -4.52
CA GLY A 136 -6.77 -21.80 -4.70
C GLY A 136 -5.86 -22.05 -3.50
N ASN A 137 -5.48 -20.98 -2.78
CA ASN A 137 -4.56 -21.08 -1.64
C ASN A 137 -5.25 -21.05 -0.27
N ARG A 138 -6.58 -20.98 -0.23
CA ARG A 138 -7.33 -20.79 1.02
C ARG A 138 -7.03 -21.85 2.06
N ALA A 139 -6.94 -23.11 1.67
CA ALA A 139 -6.63 -24.20 2.60
C ALA A 139 -5.25 -24.05 3.22
N ASN A 140 -4.23 -23.71 2.43
CA ASN A 140 -2.87 -23.51 2.89
C ASN A 140 -2.72 -22.23 3.72
N ALA A 141 -3.40 -21.17 3.30
CA ALA A 141 -3.39 -19.88 3.99
C ALA A 141 -4.14 -19.94 5.34
N CYS A 142 -5.26 -20.67 5.41
CA CYS A 142 -5.95 -20.93 6.68
C CYS A 142 -5.09 -21.73 7.65
N ASN A 143 -4.38 -22.73 7.15
CA ASN A 143 -3.43 -23.51 7.97
C ASN A 143 -2.26 -22.67 8.47
N ALA A 144 -1.86 -21.66 7.72
CA ALA A 144 -0.83 -20.70 8.13
C ALA A 144 -1.37 -19.54 9.00
N GLY A 145 -2.66 -19.50 9.28
CA GLY A 145 -3.30 -18.39 10.03
C GLY A 145 -3.37 -17.08 9.26
N LEU A 146 -3.03 -17.06 7.98
CA LEU A 146 -2.96 -15.84 7.17
C LEU A 146 -4.33 -15.34 6.68
N TRP A 147 -5.35 -16.20 6.68
CA TRP A 147 -6.66 -15.94 6.10
C TRP A 147 -7.80 -16.34 7.03
N THR A 148 -7.58 -16.23 8.33
CA THR A 148 -8.66 -16.50 9.29
C THR A 148 -9.65 -15.35 9.27
N ASP A 149 -10.93 -15.66 9.13
CA ASP A 149 -12.00 -14.67 9.20
C ASP A 149 -12.14 -14.03 10.58
N SER A 150 -11.40 -14.52 11.55
CA SER A 150 -11.40 -14.00 12.90
C SER A 150 -10.04 -14.18 13.56
N ILE A 151 -9.45 -13.10 14.01
CA ILE A 151 -8.46 -13.15 15.06
C ILE A 151 -9.25 -13.13 16.36
N THR A 152 -9.23 -14.24 17.08
CA THR A 152 -9.75 -14.28 18.44
C THR A 152 -8.74 -13.53 19.30
N THR A 153 -9.10 -12.35 19.77
CA THR A 153 -8.27 -11.65 20.75
C THR A 153 -8.36 -12.38 22.08
N SER A 154 -7.28 -12.35 22.84
CA SER A 154 -7.16 -12.99 24.17
C SER A 154 -8.21 -12.52 25.19
N THR A 155 -9.00 -11.54 24.88
CA THR A 155 -10.07 -11.00 25.72
C THR A 155 -11.41 -11.68 25.53
N GLY A 156 -11.50 -12.70 24.70
CA GLY A 156 -12.65 -13.64 24.64
C GLY A 156 -13.99 -13.08 24.13
N ASN A 157 -14.14 -11.78 24.00
CA ASN A 157 -15.42 -11.14 23.73
C ASN A 157 -15.47 -10.22 22.51
N SER A 158 -14.40 -10.05 21.80
CA SER A 158 -14.42 -9.32 20.54
C SER A 158 -13.75 -10.15 19.47
N THR A 159 -14.54 -10.72 18.64
CA THR A 159 -14.12 -11.19 17.35
C THR A 159 -13.66 -9.95 16.57
N LEU A 160 -12.39 -9.60 16.65
CA LEU A 160 -11.77 -8.74 15.66
C LEU A 160 -11.74 -9.56 14.38
N ARG A 161 -12.80 -9.41 13.60
CA ARG A 161 -12.77 -9.92 12.24
C ARG A 161 -11.69 -9.12 11.56
N CYS A 162 -10.59 -9.75 11.19
CA CYS A 162 -9.74 -9.23 10.15
C CYS A 162 -10.67 -8.99 8.96
N ARG A 163 -11.01 -7.75 8.71
CA ARG A 163 -11.57 -7.38 7.43
C ARG A 163 -10.44 -7.59 6.44
N HIS A 164 -10.52 -8.69 5.75
CA HIS A 164 -9.71 -8.86 4.57
C HIS A 164 -10.04 -7.70 3.66
N THR A 165 -9.05 -6.88 3.37
CA THR A 165 -9.19 -5.79 2.42
C THR A 165 -9.39 -6.31 0.98
N GLY A 166 -9.77 -7.52 0.82
CA GLY A 166 -10.03 -8.19 -0.44
C GLY A 166 -11.35 -8.99 -0.45
N TYR A 167 -12.23 -8.78 0.53
CA TYR A 167 -13.58 -9.35 0.57
C TYR A 167 -14.60 -8.28 0.86
#